data_c85f294d4f43b350d0a4da8da94a974f
#
_entry.id   c85f294d4f43b350d0a4da8da94a974f
#
_cell.length_a   1.000
_cell.length_b   1.000
_cell.length_c   1.000
_cell.angle_alpha   90.00
_cell.angle_beta   90.00
_cell.angle_gamma   90.00
#
_symmetry.space_group_name_H-M   'P 1'
#
loop_
_entity.id
_entity.type
_entity.pdbx_description
1 polymer ?
#
loop_
_entity_poly.entity_id
_entity_poly.type
_entity_poly.pdbx_seq_one_letter_code
_entity_poly.pdbx_strand_id
1 'polypeptide(L)'
;MKPAIDIETLTKDERSMMLYAESCCVDYSGLLEACRMNNEDMAALRRFQEAGLLTFGRVPANLLGQLASYGRKPTHWVTLSESGWNFAWTLRLRRSKQVSPSRKAVDEVLAERAAA
;
A
#
# COMPACT_ATOMS: atom_id res chain seq x y z
N MET A 1 -12.20 -1.57 22.45
CA MET A 1 -11.14 -2.38 21.80
C MET A 1 -11.30 -2.30 20.30
N LYS A 2 -10.24 -1.98 19.59
CA LYS A 2 -10.29 -1.91 18.12
C LYS A 2 -10.26 -3.32 17.52
N PRO A 3 -11.06 -3.60 16.48
CA PRO A 3 -11.04 -4.92 15.86
C PRO A 3 -9.68 -5.20 15.21
N ALA A 4 -9.17 -6.39 15.44
CA ALA A 4 -7.96 -6.85 14.76
C ALA A 4 -8.33 -7.28 13.34
N ILE A 5 -7.46 -6.97 12.38
CA ILE A 5 -7.61 -7.44 11.01
C ILE A 5 -6.67 -8.62 10.81
N ASP A 6 -7.22 -9.75 10.36
CA ASP A 6 -6.44 -10.91 9.98
C ASP A 6 -5.87 -10.68 8.57
N ILE A 7 -4.56 -10.63 8.47
CA ILE A 7 -3.86 -10.39 7.20
C ILE A 7 -4.18 -11.45 6.13
N GLU A 8 -4.54 -12.65 6.56
CA GLU A 8 -4.89 -13.74 5.63
C GLU A 8 -6.26 -13.54 4.96
N THR A 9 -7.11 -12.69 5.55
CA THR A 9 -8.48 -12.48 5.05
C THR A 9 -8.65 -11.24 4.21
N LEU A 10 -7.56 -10.52 3.92
CA LEU A 10 -7.63 -9.29 3.12
C LEU A 10 -8.08 -9.57 1.70
N THR A 11 -8.94 -8.70 1.17
CA THR A 11 -9.29 -8.73 -0.25
C THR A 11 -8.10 -8.22 -1.07
N LYS A 12 -8.16 -8.44 -2.38
CA LYS A 12 -7.15 -7.94 -3.31
C LYS A 12 -7.04 -6.42 -3.22
N ASP A 13 -8.18 -5.72 -3.15
CA ASP A 13 -8.20 -4.27 -3.06
C ASP A 13 -7.60 -3.78 -1.75
N GLU A 14 -7.88 -4.45 -0.66
CA GLU A 14 -7.30 -4.11 0.64
C GLU A 14 -5.78 -4.28 0.65
N ARG A 15 -5.29 -5.39 0.11
CA ARG A 15 -3.84 -5.62 0.00
C ARG A 15 -3.17 -4.54 -0.86
N SER A 16 -3.77 -4.26 -2.01
CA SER A 16 -3.27 -3.23 -2.92
C SER A 16 -3.23 -1.87 -2.25
N MET A 17 -4.30 -1.51 -1.54
CA MET A 17 -4.40 -0.21 -0.89
C MET A 17 -3.40 -0.05 0.26
N MET A 18 -3.19 -1.07 1.06
CA MET A 18 -2.21 -1.00 2.15
C MET A 18 -0.79 -0.82 1.60
N LEU A 19 -0.42 -1.56 0.57
CA LEU A 19 0.90 -1.44 -0.05
C LEU A 19 1.07 -0.08 -0.74
N TYR A 20 0.02 0.43 -1.36
CA TYR A 20 0.04 1.76 -1.96
C TYR A 20 0.22 2.84 -0.89
N ALA A 21 -0.53 2.76 0.20
CA ALA A 21 -0.43 3.72 1.31
C ALA A 21 0.99 3.73 1.89
N GLU A 22 1.57 2.56 2.11
CA GLU A 22 2.94 2.45 2.60
C GLU A 22 3.93 3.12 1.64
N SER A 23 3.81 2.82 0.34
CA SER A 23 4.68 3.40 -0.68
C SER A 23 4.57 4.92 -0.72
N CYS A 24 3.35 5.45 -0.59
CA CYS A 24 3.15 6.90 -0.55
C CYS A 24 3.75 7.53 0.70
N CYS A 25 3.69 6.85 1.85
CA CYS A 25 4.32 7.35 3.07
C CYS A 25 5.84 7.41 2.94
N VAL A 26 6.43 6.46 2.21
CA VAL A 26 7.89 6.42 1.99
C VAL A 26 8.32 7.45 0.95
N ASP A 27 7.65 7.50 -0.20
CA ASP A 27 8.11 8.25 -1.36
C ASP A 27 7.45 9.62 -1.53
N TYR A 28 6.25 9.81 -1.00
CA TYR A 28 5.43 10.98 -1.29
C TYR A 28 4.83 11.62 -0.03
N SER A 29 5.47 11.44 1.11
CA SER A 29 5.07 12.04 2.40
C SER A 29 3.63 11.73 2.80
N GLY A 30 3.11 10.59 2.39
CA GLY A 30 1.75 10.15 2.72
C GLY A 30 0.66 10.78 1.89
N LEU A 31 0.98 11.35 0.73
CA LEU A 31 -0.04 11.97 -0.14
C LEU A 31 -0.55 10.95 -1.17
N LEU A 32 -1.86 10.75 -1.17
CA LEU A 32 -2.55 9.78 -2.04
C LEU A 32 -3.16 10.46 -3.25
N GLU A 33 -3.00 9.84 -4.42
CA GLU A 33 -3.51 10.38 -5.68
C GLU A 33 -5.00 10.13 -5.89
N ALA A 34 -5.64 11.07 -6.55
CA ALA A 34 -7.07 10.99 -6.89
C ALA A 34 -7.44 9.70 -7.62
N CYS A 35 -6.61 9.25 -8.55
CA CYS A 35 -6.90 8.06 -9.36
C CYS A 35 -6.95 6.75 -8.57
N ARG A 36 -6.49 6.76 -7.33
CA ARG A 36 -6.50 5.59 -6.44
C ARG A 36 -7.59 5.66 -5.37
N MET A 37 -8.45 6.69 -5.42
CA MET A 37 -9.45 6.90 -4.36
C MET A 37 -10.86 6.50 -4.81
N ASN A 38 -11.00 5.27 -5.32
CA ASN A 38 -12.31 4.71 -5.66
C ASN A 38 -13.04 4.22 -4.40
N ASN A 39 -14.26 3.72 -4.55
CA ASN A 39 -15.07 3.29 -3.41
C ASN A 39 -14.44 2.15 -2.62
N GLU A 40 -13.81 1.19 -3.30
CA GLU A 40 -13.14 0.05 -2.67
C GLU A 40 -11.90 0.51 -1.91
N ASP A 41 -11.14 1.44 -2.45
CA ASP A 41 -9.96 2.01 -1.80
C ASP A 41 -10.37 2.77 -0.53
N MET A 42 -11.43 3.57 -0.63
CA MET A 42 -11.93 4.34 0.52
C MET A 42 -12.46 3.40 1.61
N ALA A 43 -13.14 2.32 1.23
CA ALA A 43 -13.63 1.33 2.19
C ALA A 43 -12.46 0.63 2.90
N ALA A 44 -11.40 0.30 2.16
CA ALA A 44 -10.20 -0.31 2.73
C ALA A 44 -9.54 0.63 3.75
N LEU A 45 -9.38 1.90 3.40
CA LEU A 45 -8.79 2.89 4.31
C LEU A 45 -9.60 3.04 5.60
N ARG A 46 -10.94 3.08 5.49
CA ARG A 46 -11.81 3.18 6.67
C ARG A 46 -11.65 1.95 7.57
N ARG A 47 -11.59 0.77 6.99
CA ARG A 47 -11.39 -0.47 7.75
C ARG A 47 -10.05 -0.47 8.49
N PHE A 48 -8.99 -0.05 7.80
CA PHE A 48 -7.66 0.03 8.41
C PHE A 48 -7.60 1.09 9.52
N GLN A 49 -8.28 2.22 9.32
CA GLN A 49 -8.35 3.25 10.35
C GLN A 49 -9.10 2.76 11.59
N GLU A 50 -10.20 2.06 11.42
CA GLU A 50 -10.95 1.48 12.54
C GLU A 50 -10.10 0.48 13.32
N ALA A 51 -9.22 -0.25 12.65
CA ALA A 51 -8.32 -1.20 13.28
C ALA A 51 -7.08 -0.54 13.91
N GLY A 52 -6.94 0.78 13.77
CA GLY A 52 -5.82 1.50 14.36
C GLY A 52 -4.50 1.38 13.57
N LEU A 53 -4.58 0.94 12.31
CA LEU A 53 -3.39 0.77 11.48
C LEU A 53 -2.93 2.07 10.83
N LEU A 54 -3.86 3.00 10.60
CA LEU A 54 -3.55 4.27 9.97
C LEU A 54 -4.61 5.32 10.32
N THR A 55 -4.31 6.56 9.98
CA THR A 55 -5.28 7.64 9.91
C THR A 55 -5.19 8.24 8.50
N PHE A 56 -6.31 8.71 7.98
CA PHE A 56 -6.35 9.32 6.66
C PHE A 56 -7.42 10.41 6.62
N GLY A 57 -7.32 11.28 5.63
CA GLY A 57 -8.30 12.34 5.44
C GLY A 57 -8.12 13.00 4.09
N ARG A 58 -8.97 13.97 3.82
CA ARG A 58 -8.89 14.75 2.58
C ARG A 58 -7.91 15.91 2.75
N VAL A 59 -7.15 16.17 1.70
CA VAL A 59 -6.33 17.37 1.63
C VAL A 59 -7.26 18.57 1.61
N PRO A 60 -6.99 19.64 2.40
CA PRO A 60 -7.82 20.85 2.36
C PRO A 60 -7.97 21.40 0.94
N ALA A 61 -9.19 21.78 0.56
CA ALA A 61 -9.51 22.19 -0.81
C ALA A 61 -8.63 23.34 -1.31
N ASN A 62 -8.25 24.26 -0.42
CA ASN A 62 -7.42 25.41 -0.78
C ASN A 62 -5.96 25.02 -1.11
N LEU A 63 -5.55 23.80 -0.81
CA LEU A 63 -4.19 23.32 -1.09
C LEU A 63 -4.11 22.44 -2.35
N LEU A 64 -5.24 21.97 -2.86
CA LEU A 64 -5.25 21.00 -3.96
C LEU A 64 -4.49 21.48 -5.20
N GLY A 65 -4.69 22.75 -5.59
CA GLY A 65 -4.01 23.30 -6.74
C GLY A 65 -2.51 23.47 -6.55
N GLN A 66 -2.09 23.77 -5.33
CA GLN A 66 -0.68 23.97 -4.99
C GLN A 66 0.10 22.67 -4.96
N LEU A 67 -0.57 21.57 -4.61
CA LEU A 67 0.07 20.26 -4.48
C LEU A 67 0.15 19.50 -5.80
N ALA A 68 -0.64 19.91 -6.80
CA ALA A 68 -0.60 19.26 -8.11
C ALA A 68 0.70 19.62 -8.82
N SER A 69 1.55 18.62 -9.08
CA SER A 69 2.82 18.82 -9.78
C SER A 69 3.33 17.50 -10.37
N TYR A 70 4.09 17.60 -11.45
CA TYR A 70 4.73 16.42 -12.09
C TYR A 70 3.76 15.27 -12.38
N GLY A 71 2.53 15.60 -12.79
CA GLY A 71 1.51 14.61 -13.11
C GLY A 71 0.80 14.00 -11.90
N ARG A 72 1.17 14.37 -10.69
CA ARG A 72 0.51 13.90 -9.47
C ARG A 72 -0.60 14.88 -9.06
N LYS A 73 -1.72 14.33 -8.61
CA LYS A 73 -2.88 15.12 -8.12
C LYS A 73 -3.31 14.54 -6.77
N PRO A 74 -2.57 14.84 -5.68
CA PRO A 74 -2.92 14.32 -4.36
C PRO A 74 -4.22 14.95 -3.87
N THR A 75 -5.14 14.10 -3.40
CA THR A 75 -6.43 14.55 -2.86
C THR A 75 -6.64 14.10 -1.43
N HIS A 76 -5.85 13.15 -0.97
CA HIS A 76 -5.94 12.58 0.38
C HIS A 76 -4.55 12.45 0.98
N TRP A 77 -4.52 12.32 2.31
CA TRP A 77 -3.30 12.07 3.06
C TRP A 77 -3.51 10.81 3.92
N VAL A 78 -2.42 10.15 4.25
CA VAL A 78 -2.43 8.98 5.13
C VAL A 78 -1.20 9.02 6.03
N THR A 79 -1.36 8.57 7.27
CA THR A 79 -0.27 8.37 8.21
C THR A 79 -0.43 6.97 8.80
N LEU A 80 0.61 6.15 8.71
CA LEU A 80 0.61 4.81 9.29
C LEU A 80 0.99 4.89 10.77
N SER A 81 0.27 4.14 11.60
CA SER A 81 0.68 3.92 12.99
C SER A 81 1.83 2.91 13.02
N GLU A 82 2.44 2.72 14.18
CA GLU A 82 3.45 1.68 14.35
C GLU A 82 2.90 0.31 13.95
N SER A 83 1.69 -0.01 14.40
CA SER A 83 1.00 -1.25 14.00
C SER A 83 0.78 -1.30 12.50
N GLY A 84 0.45 -0.18 11.87
CA GLY A 84 0.26 -0.07 10.42
C GLY A 84 1.55 -0.36 9.65
N TRP A 85 2.67 0.20 10.09
CA TRP A 85 3.96 -0.08 9.48
C TRP A 85 4.32 -1.57 9.58
N ASN A 86 4.10 -2.17 10.76
CA ASN A 86 4.36 -3.61 10.96
C ASN A 86 3.45 -4.47 10.08
N PHE A 87 2.18 -4.09 9.95
CA PHE A 87 1.21 -4.80 9.11
C PHE A 87 1.62 -4.72 7.64
N ALA A 88 1.97 -3.53 7.15
CA ALA A 88 2.40 -3.33 5.76
C ALA A 88 3.69 -4.09 5.46
N TRP A 89 4.64 -4.08 6.39
CA TRP A 89 5.88 -4.84 6.28
C TRP A 89 5.62 -6.33 6.13
N THR A 90 4.76 -6.90 6.99
CA THR A 90 4.40 -8.32 6.93
C THR A 90 3.75 -8.66 5.60
N LEU A 91 2.84 -7.82 5.13
CA LEU A 91 2.15 -8.01 3.85
C LEU A 91 3.15 -7.97 2.69
N ARG A 92 4.09 -7.04 2.72
CA ARG A 92 5.11 -6.91 1.68
C ARG A 92 6.03 -8.13 1.64
N LEU A 93 6.43 -8.64 2.81
CA LEU A 93 7.23 -9.86 2.90
C LEU A 93 6.50 -11.06 2.30
N ARG A 94 5.20 -11.21 2.59
CA ARG A 94 4.39 -12.29 2.01
C ARG A 94 4.33 -12.18 0.51
N ARG A 95 4.12 -10.97 0.00
CA ARG A 95 4.08 -10.72 -1.43
C ARG A 95 5.43 -11.02 -2.10
N SER A 96 6.53 -10.70 -1.44
CA SER A 96 7.86 -10.94 -1.98
C SER A 96 8.19 -12.42 -2.16
N LYS A 97 7.48 -13.31 -1.45
CA LYS A 97 7.66 -14.75 -1.56
C LYS A 97 6.89 -15.36 -2.73
N GLN A 98 6.04 -14.59 -3.39
CA GLN A 98 5.32 -15.04 -4.59
C GLN A 98 6.27 -14.94 -5.78
N VAL A 99 6.53 -16.07 -6.43
CA VAL A 99 7.45 -16.14 -7.54
C VAL A 99 6.69 -16.03 -8.85
N SER A 100 7.00 -15.00 -9.65
CA SER A 100 6.40 -14.85 -10.98
C SER A 100 6.99 -15.86 -11.95
N PRO A 101 6.29 -16.20 -13.05
CA PRO A 101 6.86 -17.07 -14.10
C PRO A 101 8.18 -16.54 -14.66
N SER A 102 8.30 -15.22 -14.81
CA SER A 102 9.54 -14.60 -15.30
C SER A 102 10.71 -14.82 -14.35
N ARG A 103 10.47 -14.62 -13.04
CA ARG A 103 11.52 -14.85 -12.05
C ARG A 103 11.90 -16.32 -11.96
N LYS A 104 10.91 -17.21 -12.08
CA LYS A 104 11.15 -18.65 -12.09
C LYS A 104 12.07 -19.05 -13.24
N ALA A 105 11.84 -18.51 -14.43
CA ALA A 105 12.70 -18.76 -15.59
C ALA A 105 14.13 -18.29 -15.35
N VAL A 106 14.31 -17.12 -14.73
CA VAL A 106 15.64 -16.62 -14.36
C VAL A 106 16.33 -17.57 -13.37
N ASP A 107 15.60 -18.01 -12.34
CA ASP A 107 16.15 -18.91 -11.34
C ASP A 107 16.59 -20.23 -11.94
N GLU A 108 15.85 -20.77 -12.91
CA GLU A 108 16.22 -21.99 -13.63
C GLU A 108 17.54 -21.83 -14.39
N VAL A 109 17.71 -20.71 -15.09
CA VAL A 109 18.95 -20.43 -15.83
C VAL A 109 20.13 -20.29 -14.87
N LEU A 110 19.93 -19.59 -13.76
CA LEU A 110 20.98 -19.42 -12.74
C LEU A 110 21.37 -20.75 -12.12
N ALA A 111 20.43 -21.64 -11.89
CA ALA A 111 20.69 -22.97 -11.34
C ALA A 111 21.50 -23.81 -12.34
N GLU A 112 21.20 -23.78 -13.64
CA GLU A 112 21.95 -24.44 -14.68
C GLU A 112 23.40 -23.96 -14.74
N ARG A 113 23.61 -22.64 -14.67
CA ARG A 113 24.96 -22.06 -14.66
C ARG A 113 25.77 -22.47 -13.44
N ALA A 114 25.13 -22.54 -12.29
CA ALA A 114 25.78 -22.96 -11.05
C ALA A 114 26.16 -24.45 -11.08
N ALA A 115 25.42 -25.28 -11.82
CA ALA A 115 25.67 -26.70 -11.96
C ALA A 115 26.74 -27.04 -13.04
N ALA A 116 27.03 -26.09 -13.89
CA ALA A 116 27.97 -26.29 -15.00
C ALA A 116 29.44 -26.31 -14.55
#